data_56fa739d95bace7e304709164ee47b49
#
_entry.id   56fa739d95bace7e304709164ee47b49
#
_cell.length_a   1.000
_cell.length_b   1.000
_cell.length_c   1.000
_cell.angle_alpha   90.00
_cell.angle_beta   90.00
_cell.angle_gamma   90.00
#
_symmetry.space_group_name_H-M   'P 1'
#
loop_
_entity.id
_entity.type
_entity.pdbx_description
1 polymer ?
#
loop_
_entity_poly.entity_id
_entity_poly.type
_entity_poly.pdbx_seq_one_letter_code
_entity_poly.pdbx_strand_id
1 'polypeptide(L)'
;MDFKAKETIEWYEQFDNTNLIIKNNFKDINIKILKDNLPHLLGLHYMYPGNKIPPAREIAEEVKILNITDEEILKNVKKYNLNMLKSVKNRITTLKEFLENFENGVILENTNRNSNINSKLFVIKTKDKKIMHLGIKEVSGITMLENYSEMSPKEMKGIFETYFLRNNDKFTQNSKIHENIIGIYRYDEKEKEYIPFSFDEEKNKKLLQQYYLEKEELKKLLKERIEKGISRGNYNALTGNEIIVPNHKSNDKRWIRVEEVEKNNIKVNENEKPMLTILTGKNEKGNLKITTVEFYNISQLQITKEIEQKFVPMKQKEQEKTVEESRDKGIGIGD
;
A
#
# COMPACT_ATOMS: atom_id res chain seq x y z
N MET A 1 25.66 -12.63 24.15
CA MET A 1 24.99 -13.69 23.34
C MET A 1 23.88 -13.00 22.56
N ASP A 2 23.85 -13.16 21.25
CA ASP A 2 22.83 -12.55 20.42
C ASP A 2 21.69 -13.52 20.18
N PHE A 3 20.45 -13.06 20.23
CA PHE A 3 19.22 -13.82 20.04
C PHE A 3 18.36 -13.23 18.91
N LYS A 4 19.00 -12.63 17.90
CA LYS A 4 18.29 -11.94 16.80
C LYS A 4 17.35 -12.86 16.03
N ALA A 5 17.71 -14.13 15.85
CA ALA A 5 16.83 -15.09 15.19
C ALA A 5 15.54 -15.29 16.00
N LYS A 6 15.66 -15.52 17.32
CA LYS A 6 14.52 -15.67 18.23
C LYS A 6 13.67 -14.41 18.28
N GLU A 7 14.30 -13.23 18.48
CA GLU A 7 13.61 -11.94 18.49
C GLU A 7 12.87 -11.66 17.19
N THR A 8 13.45 -12.04 16.04
CA THR A 8 12.80 -11.91 14.75
C THR A 8 11.61 -12.86 14.62
N ILE A 9 11.69 -14.09 15.15
CA ILE A 9 10.59 -15.05 15.15
C ILE A 9 9.42 -14.48 15.98
N GLU A 10 9.67 -14.10 17.24
CA GLU A 10 8.66 -13.56 18.15
C GLU A 10 8.01 -12.28 17.59
N TRP A 11 8.80 -11.39 17.00
CA TRP A 11 8.30 -10.19 16.35
C TRP A 11 7.45 -10.49 15.11
N TYR A 12 7.86 -11.43 14.25
CA TYR A 12 7.14 -11.75 13.02
C TYR A 12 5.83 -12.49 13.28
N GLU A 13 5.76 -13.30 14.34
CA GLU A 13 4.54 -14.02 14.72
C GLU A 13 3.36 -13.10 15.03
N GLN A 14 3.62 -11.82 15.39
CA GLN A 14 2.57 -10.80 15.58
C GLN A 14 1.78 -10.52 14.31
N PHE A 15 2.36 -10.82 13.15
CA PHE A 15 1.76 -10.58 11.85
C PHE A 15 1.17 -11.86 11.22
N ASP A 16 1.19 -12.99 11.94
CA ASP A 16 0.68 -14.26 11.39
C ASP A 16 -0.76 -14.12 10.90
N ASN A 17 -1.05 -14.76 9.77
CA ASN A 17 -2.35 -14.71 9.10
C ASN A 17 -2.81 -13.33 8.60
N THR A 18 -1.97 -12.31 8.66
CA THR A 18 -2.29 -10.98 8.13
C THR A 18 -2.37 -11.00 6.61
N ASN A 19 -3.47 -10.48 6.07
CA ASN A 19 -3.62 -10.24 4.64
C ASN A 19 -3.15 -8.81 4.33
N LEU A 20 -2.16 -8.69 3.46
CA LEU A 20 -1.62 -7.42 3.00
C LEU A 20 -1.99 -7.16 1.54
N ILE A 21 -2.19 -5.89 1.21
CA ILE A 21 -2.12 -5.40 -0.16
C ILE A 21 -0.93 -4.46 -0.27
N ILE A 22 -0.01 -4.78 -1.18
CA ILE A 22 1.05 -3.87 -1.61
C ILE A 22 0.56 -3.13 -2.84
N LYS A 23 0.42 -1.82 -2.73
CA LYS A 23 0.03 -0.97 -3.84
C LYS A 23 1.24 -0.43 -4.57
N ASN A 24 1.18 -0.49 -5.89
CA ASN A 24 2.09 0.17 -6.82
C ASN A 24 1.29 0.66 -8.04
N ASN A 25 1.91 1.40 -8.95
CA ASN A 25 1.19 1.95 -10.10
C ASN A 25 0.78 0.90 -11.15
N PHE A 26 1.35 -0.30 -11.09
CA PHE A 26 1.11 -1.32 -12.10
C PHE A 26 -0.01 -2.29 -11.70
N LYS A 27 0.12 -2.95 -10.55
CA LYS A 27 -0.82 -3.98 -10.09
C LYS A 27 -0.73 -4.16 -8.58
N ASP A 28 -1.88 -4.16 -7.90
CA ASP A 28 -1.94 -4.50 -6.49
C ASP A 28 -1.51 -5.95 -6.27
N ILE A 29 -0.66 -6.17 -5.28
CA ILE A 29 -0.15 -7.49 -4.93
C ILE A 29 -0.73 -7.89 -3.57
N ASN A 30 -1.53 -8.95 -3.57
CA ASN A 30 -2.10 -9.50 -2.36
C ASN A 30 -1.11 -10.50 -1.75
N ILE A 31 -0.78 -10.34 -0.48
CA ILE A 31 0.14 -11.21 0.25
C ILE A 31 -0.53 -11.69 1.53
N LYS A 32 -0.35 -12.96 1.83
CA LYS A 32 -0.65 -13.51 3.16
C LYS A 32 0.65 -13.75 3.92
N ILE A 33 0.76 -13.18 5.11
CA ILE A 33 1.86 -13.46 6.01
C ILE A 33 1.58 -14.78 6.73
N LEU A 34 2.53 -15.70 6.67
CA LEU A 34 2.48 -16.98 7.36
C LEU A 34 3.74 -17.13 8.22
N LYS A 35 3.57 -17.31 9.53
CA LYS A 35 4.68 -17.50 10.45
C LYS A 35 5.54 -18.73 10.09
N ASP A 36 4.92 -19.76 9.51
CA ASP A 36 5.60 -20.99 9.11
C ASP A 36 6.62 -20.76 7.96
N ASN A 37 6.54 -19.63 7.25
CA ASN A 37 7.53 -19.29 6.23
C ASN A 37 8.80 -18.67 6.81
N LEU A 38 8.73 -18.11 8.02
CA LEU A 38 9.84 -17.36 8.60
C LEU A 38 11.13 -18.18 8.81
N PRO A 39 11.08 -19.44 9.33
CA PRO A 39 12.28 -20.27 9.47
C PRO A 39 12.99 -20.48 8.11
N HIS A 40 12.24 -20.55 7.02
CA HIS A 40 12.79 -20.63 5.68
C HIS A 40 13.41 -19.30 5.22
N LEU A 41 12.75 -18.19 5.50
CA LEU A 41 13.28 -16.85 5.19
C LEU A 41 14.58 -16.57 5.94
N LEU A 42 14.68 -16.98 7.21
CA LEU A 42 15.91 -16.88 8.01
C LEU A 42 16.97 -17.92 7.61
N GLY A 43 16.57 -19.00 6.91
CA GLY A 43 17.47 -20.10 6.53
C GLY A 43 17.76 -21.05 7.68
N LEU A 44 16.90 -21.12 8.71
CA LEU A 44 17.13 -21.97 9.90
C LEU A 44 17.12 -23.47 9.58
N HIS A 45 16.47 -23.89 8.49
CA HIS A 45 16.49 -25.28 8.02
C HIS A 45 17.91 -25.76 7.67
N TYR A 46 18.87 -24.86 7.41
CA TYR A 46 20.28 -25.21 7.15
C TYR A 46 21.04 -25.61 8.43
N MET A 47 20.46 -25.45 9.63
CA MET A 47 21.07 -25.92 10.87
C MET A 47 20.89 -27.44 11.09
N TYR A 48 20.20 -28.14 10.18
CA TYR A 48 19.95 -29.58 10.23
C TYR A 48 20.62 -30.29 9.03
N PRO A 49 20.94 -31.59 9.17
CA PRO A 49 21.36 -32.39 8.02
C PRO A 49 20.21 -32.54 7.02
N GLY A 50 20.51 -32.52 5.72
CA GLY A 50 19.51 -32.43 4.65
C GLY A 50 18.41 -33.51 4.65
N ASN A 51 18.67 -34.68 5.25
CA ASN A 51 17.73 -35.79 5.36
C ASN A 51 16.92 -35.79 6.69
N LYS A 52 17.11 -34.80 7.55
CA LYS A 52 16.48 -34.70 8.89
C LYS A 52 16.04 -33.27 9.18
N ILE A 53 15.51 -32.58 8.21
CA ILE A 53 14.99 -31.21 8.40
C ILE A 53 13.58 -31.31 9.01
N PRO A 54 13.36 -30.77 10.24
CA PRO A 54 12.02 -30.73 10.82
C PRO A 54 11.09 -29.79 10.03
N PRO A 55 9.78 -29.91 10.23
CA PRO A 55 8.82 -28.92 9.74
C PRO A 55 9.17 -27.50 10.21
N ALA A 56 8.92 -26.52 9.41
CA ALA A 56 9.31 -25.12 9.68
C ALA A 56 8.77 -24.62 11.05
N ARG A 57 7.53 -24.98 11.38
CA ARG A 57 6.93 -24.65 12.67
C ARG A 57 7.72 -25.22 13.85
N GLU A 58 8.16 -26.47 13.75
CA GLU A 58 8.96 -27.11 14.81
C GLU A 58 10.31 -26.43 14.98
N ILE A 59 10.94 -26.00 13.88
CA ILE A 59 12.20 -25.25 13.92
C ILE A 59 12.02 -23.92 14.68
N ALA A 60 10.95 -23.17 14.42
CA ALA A 60 10.68 -21.93 15.11
C ALA A 60 10.46 -22.15 16.62
N GLU A 61 9.66 -23.15 16.98
CA GLU A 61 9.40 -23.48 18.38
C GLU A 61 10.68 -23.95 19.10
N GLU A 62 11.51 -24.77 18.46
CA GLU A 62 12.79 -25.22 19.03
C GLU A 62 13.70 -24.04 19.36
N VAL A 63 13.85 -23.07 18.42
CA VAL A 63 14.66 -21.86 18.66
C VAL A 63 14.14 -21.06 19.84
N LYS A 64 12.82 -20.92 19.99
CA LYS A 64 12.20 -20.16 21.08
C LYS A 64 12.33 -20.86 22.43
N ILE A 65 11.89 -22.12 22.50
CA ILE A 65 11.79 -22.89 23.77
C ILE A 65 13.17 -23.20 24.34
N LEU A 66 14.10 -23.62 23.49
CA LEU A 66 15.46 -23.94 23.92
C LEU A 66 16.37 -22.71 24.02
N ASN A 67 15.87 -21.51 23.74
CA ASN A 67 16.66 -20.28 23.74
C ASN A 67 17.96 -20.40 22.91
N ILE A 68 17.86 -20.97 21.70
CA ILE A 68 19.02 -21.17 20.84
C ILE A 68 19.59 -19.81 20.40
N THR A 69 20.87 -19.62 20.67
CA THR A 69 21.60 -18.39 20.31
C THR A 69 21.92 -18.35 18.82
N ASP A 70 22.14 -17.16 18.27
CA ASP A 70 22.61 -17.00 16.89
C ASP A 70 23.94 -17.73 16.64
N GLU A 71 24.82 -17.79 17.65
CA GLU A 71 26.09 -18.52 17.56
C GLU A 71 25.88 -20.03 17.44
N GLU A 72 24.95 -20.61 18.20
CA GLU A 72 24.58 -22.03 18.11
C GLU A 72 23.95 -22.38 16.79
N ILE A 73 23.05 -21.52 16.27
CA ILE A 73 22.50 -21.65 14.92
C ILE A 73 23.63 -21.70 13.90
N LEU A 74 24.54 -20.71 13.92
CA LEU A 74 25.63 -20.63 12.97
C LEU A 74 26.62 -21.77 13.10
N LYS A 75 26.88 -22.27 14.31
CA LYS A 75 27.69 -23.47 14.56
C LYS A 75 27.09 -24.68 13.88
N ASN A 76 25.78 -24.91 14.02
CA ASN A 76 25.07 -26.00 13.39
C ASN A 76 25.05 -25.84 11.84
N VAL A 77 24.80 -24.63 11.32
CA VAL A 77 24.90 -24.37 9.89
C VAL A 77 26.30 -24.65 9.37
N LYS A 78 27.34 -24.25 10.09
CA LYS A 78 28.73 -24.56 9.73
C LYS A 78 29.00 -26.06 9.67
N LYS A 79 28.40 -26.83 10.60
CA LYS A 79 28.55 -28.29 10.69
C LYS A 79 27.88 -29.00 9.51
N TYR A 80 26.67 -28.59 9.12
CA TYR A 80 25.86 -29.34 8.16
C TYR A 80 25.80 -28.71 6.77
N ASN A 81 25.91 -27.38 6.66
CA ASN A 81 25.73 -26.61 5.42
C ASN A 81 26.69 -25.41 5.35
N LEU A 82 28.00 -25.68 5.42
CA LEU A 82 29.04 -24.63 5.47
C LEU A 82 28.91 -23.56 4.40
N ASN A 83 28.52 -23.93 3.18
CA ASN A 83 28.31 -23.01 2.06
C ASN A 83 27.18 -22.00 2.32
N MET A 84 26.26 -22.27 3.23
CA MET A 84 25.14 -21.40 3.58
C MET A 84 25.42 -20.48 4.77
N LEU A 85 26.54 -20.70 5.49
CA LEU A 85 26.86 -19.97 6.72
C LEU A 85 26.75 -18.44 6.57
N LYS A 86 27.37 -17.86 5.56
CA LYS A 86 27.32 -16.41 5.29
C LYS A 86 25.91 -15.95 4.96
N SER A 87 25.16 -16.77 4.22
CA SER A 87 23.78 -16.46 3.84
C SER A 87 22.88 -16.42 5.08
N VAL A 88 22.93 -17.43 5.93
CA VAL A 88 22.12 -17.50 7.16
C VAL A 88 22.46 -16.36 8.11
N LYS A 89 23.76 -16.11 8.35
CA LYS A 89 24.17 -14.97 9.18
C LYS A 89 23.58 -13.64 8.66
N ASN A 90 23.66 -13.40 7.37
CA ASN A 90 23.09 -12.18 6.78
C ASN A 90 21.57 -12.11 6.95
N ARG A 91 20.85 -13.23 6.75
CA ARG A 91 19.39 -13.29 6.89
C ARG A 91 18.94 -12.96 8.31
N ILE A 92 19.57 -13.58 9.31
CA ILE A 92 19.28 -13.33 10.74
C ILE A 92 19.49 -11.84 11.09
N THR A 93 20.54 -11.22 10.54
CA THR A 93 20.89 -9.84 10.92
C THR A 93 20.11 -8.76 10.19
N THR A 94 19.48 -9.07 9.06
CA THR A 94 18.92 -8.02 8.19
C THR A 94 17.46 -8.21 7.77
N LEU A 95 16.85 -9.38 7.98
CA LEU A 95 15.47 -9.62 7.53
C LEU A 95 14.47 -8.69 8.23
N LYS A 96 14.57 -8.54 9.56
CA LYS A 96 13.70 -7.63 10.32
C LYS A 96 13.82 -6.21 9.82
N GLU A 97 15.05 -5.69 9.71
CA GLU A 97 15.30 -4.35 9.18
C GLU A 97 14.78 -4.16 7.75
N PHE A 98 14.88 -5.20 6.92
CA PHE A 98 14.32 -5.17 5.58
C PHE A 98 12.80 -5.00 5.61
N LEU A 99 12.09 -5.79 6.42
CA LEU A 99 10.64 -5.73 6.54
C LEU A 99 10.16 -4.41 7.17
N GLU A 100 10.82 -3.92 8.21
CA GLU A 100 10.53 -2.60 8.82
C GLU A 100 10.67 -1.43 7.85
N ASN A 101 11.41 -1.62 6.77
CA ASN A 101 11.60 -0.62 5.70
C ASN A 101 11.05 -1.10 4.35
N PHE A 102 10.07 -2.00 4.37
CA PHE A 102 9.56 -2.68 3.19
C PHE A 102 8.97 -1.71 2.15
N GLU A 103 8.34 -0.64 2.59
CA GLU A 103 7.75 0.41 1.74
C GLU A 103 8.77 1.13 0.84
N ASN A 104 10.06 1.09 1.20
CA ASN A 104 11.13 1.65 0.39
C ASN A 104 11.67 0.68 -0.70
N GLY A 105 11.00 -0.43 -0.88
CA GLY A 105 11.36 -1.43 -1.86
C GLY A 105 10.87 -1.10 -3.27
N VAL A 106 11.48 -1.77 -4.23
CA VAL A 106 11.09 -1.77 -5.65
C VAL A 106 10.65 -3.16 -6.03
N ILE A 107 9.53 -3.29 -6.71
CA ILE A 107 8.99 -4.57 -7.17
C ILE A 107 9.53 -4.88 -8.56
N LEU A 108 10.14 -6.06 -8.72
CA LEU A 108 10.66 -6.55 -9.98
C LEU A 108 10.01 -7.89 -10.34
N GLU A 109 9.75 -8.09 -11.61
CA GLU A 109 9.37 -9.40 -12.15
C GLU A 109 10.62 -10.29 -12.32
N ASN A 110 10.55 -11.52 -11.79
CA ASN A 110 11.62 -12.48 -11.98
C ASN A 110 11.57 -13.06 -13.41
N THR A 111 12.48 -12.58 -14.25
CA THR A 111 12.62 -13.04 -15.65
C THR A 111 13.70 -14.10 -15.81
N ASN A 112 14.41 -14.45 -14.74
CA ASN A 112 15.54 -15.39 -14.81
C ASN A 112 15.04 -16.85 -14.81
N ARG A 113 14.84 -17.40 -15.99
CA ARG A 113 14.39 -18.78 -16.21
C ARG A 113 15.37 -19.86 -15.71
N ASN A 114 16.64 -19.50 -15.50
CA ASN A 114 17.69 -20.41 -15.01
C ASN A 114 17.89 -20.35 -13.49
N SER A 115 17.01 -19.67 -12.78
CA SER A 115 17.04 -19.56 -11.32
C SER A 115 16.26 -20.71 -10.68
N ASN A 116 16.84 -21.34 -9.68
CA ASN A 116 16.12 -22.28 -8.80
C ASN A 116 15.12 -21.58 -7.85
N ILE A 117 14.93 -20.26 -8.04
CA ILE A 117 14.01 -19.47 -7.21
C ILE A 117 12.66 -19.45 -7.91
N ASN A 118 11.65 -20.00 -7.24
CA ASN A 118 10.28 -20.11 -7.76
C ASN A 118 9.47 -18.83 -7.59
N SER A 119 9.99 -17.84 -6.87
CA SER A 119 9.31 -16.56 -6.68
C SER A 119 9.19 -15.82 -8.01
N LYS A 120 7.98 -15.36 -8.33
CA LYS A 120 7.71 -14.59 -9.57
C LYS A 120 8.08 -13.12 -9.44
N LEU A 121 7.96 -12.58 -8.23
CA LEU A 121 8.22 -11.19 -7.92
C LEU A 121 9.28 -11.08 -6.83
N PHE A 122 10.12 -10.06 -6.94
CA PHE A 122 11.03 -9.67 -5.87
C PHE A 122 10.73 -8.26 -5.42
N VAL A 123 10.70 -8.07 -4.12
CA VAL A 123 10.85 -6.74 -3.54
C VAL A 123 12.32 -6.52 -3.22
N ILE A 124 12.86 -5.45 -3.73
CA ILE A 124 14.28 -5.14 -3.63
C ILE A 124 14.48 -3.86 -2.84
N LYS A 125 15.41 -3.90 -1.90
CA LYS A 125 15.95 -2.73 -1.23
C LYS A 125 17.47 -2.72 -1.36
N THR A 126 18.03 -1.60 -1.78
CA THR A 126 19.49 -1.43 -1.85
C THR A 126 20.03 -0.83 -0.56
N LYS A 127 21.14 -1.37 -0.07
CA LYS A 127 21.90 -0.85 1.08
C LYS A 127 23.39 -1.13 0.85
N ASP A 128 24.23 -0.11 0.99
CA ASP A 128 25.70 -0.21 1.01
C ASP A 128 26.29 -1.24 0.05
N LYS A 129 26.08 -1.11 -1.23
CA LYS A 129 26.55 -2.03 -2.28
C LYS A 129 25.98 -3.46 -2.20
N LYS A 130 25.01 -3.71 -1.30
CA LYS A 130 24.28 -4.98 -1.22
C LYS A 130 22.85 -4.79 -1.65
N ILE A 131 22.36 -5.75 -2.41
CA ILE A 131 20.97 -5.79 -2.85
C ILE A 131 20.24 -6.83 -2.00
N MET A 132 19.23 -6.39 -1.24
CA MET A 132 18.36 -7.27 -0.45
C MET A 132 17.15 -7.64 -1.29
N HIS A 133 16.82 -8.94 -1.31
CA HIS A 133 15.74 -9.49 -2.11
C HIS A 133 14.77 -10.25 -1.22
N LEU A 134 13.49 -9.99 -1.37
CA LEU A 134 12.42 -10.80 -0.79
C LEU A 134 11.56 -11.35 -1.93
N GLY A 135 11.58 -12.66 -2.09
CA GLY A 135 10.81 -13.34 -3.13
C GLY A 135 9.36 -13.54 -2.71
N ILE A 136 8.45 -13.23 -3.62
CA ILE A 136 7.02 -13.46 -3.48
C ILE A 136 6.62 -14.56 -4.46
N LYS A 137 6.09 -15.67 -3.93
CA LYS A 137 5.52 -16.77 -4.69
C LYS A 137 4.01 -16.62 -4.74
N GLU A 138 3.46 -16.61 -5.93
CA GLU A 138 2.01 -16.70 -6.12
C GLU A 138 1.56 -18.14 -5.88
N VAL A 139 0.60 -18.31 -4.99
CA VAL A 139 -0.01 -19.61 -4.70
C VAL A 139 -1.40 -19.62 -5.32
N SER A 140 -1.63 -20.51 -6.26
CA SER A 140 -2.97 -20.74 -6.81
C SER A 140 -3.85 -21.42 -5.75
N GLY A 141 -5.11 -21.00 -5.63
CA GLY A 141 -6.03 -21.35 -4.55
C GLY A 141 -6.31 -22.84 -4.31
N ILE A 142 -5.78 -23.75 -5.13
CA ILE A 142 -5.97 -25.19 -5.00
C ILE A 142 -5.15 -25.80 -3.84
N THR A 143 -4.03 -25.21 -3.47
CA THR A 143 -3.13 -25.77 -2.42
C THR A 143 -3.45 -25.25 -1.02
N MET A 144 -4.36 -24.28 -0.88
CA MET A 144 -4.74 -23.71 0.42
C MET A 144 -6.16 -24.14 0.88
N LEU A 145 -6.79 -25.09 0.23
CA LEU A 145 -8.21 -25.43 0.42
C LEU A 145 -8.55 -26.12 1.75
N GLU A 146 -7.58 -26.55 2.54
CA GLU A 146 -7.91 -27.23 3.80
C GLU A 146 -8.37 -26.29 4.93
N ASN A 147 -8.18 -24.96 4.79
CA ASN A 147 -8.57 -23.99 5.82
C ASN A 147 -9.28 -22.72 5.34
N TYR A 148 -9.74 -22.63 4.09
CA TYR A 148 -10.29 -21.39 3.53
C TYR A 148 -11.61 -21.60 2.79
N SER A 149 -12.69 -21.79 3.53
CA SER A 149 -14.04 -22.01 2.98
C SER A 149 -14.74 -20.75 2.41
N GLU A 150 -14.11 -19.57 2.49
CA GLU A 150 -14.79 -18.30 2.15
C GLU A 150 -14.10 -17.45 1.06
N MET A 151 -13.10 -17.98 0.35
CA MET A 151 -12.39 -17.20 -0.66
C MET A 151 -12.83 -17.52 -2.08
N SER A 152 -13.16 -16.46 -2.84
CA SER A 152 -13.47 -16.62 -4.26
C SER A 152 -12.25 -17.17 -5.02
N PRO A 153 -12.45 -18.05 -6.03
CA PRO A 153 -11.37 -18.70 -6.78
C PRO A 153 -10.47 -17.75 -7.61
N LYS A 154 -10.71 -16.46 -7.59
CA LYS A 154 -10.07 -15.47 -8.48
C LYS A 154 -8.93 -14.68 -7.85
N GLU A 155 -8.69 -14.77 -6.55
CA GLU A 155 -7.63 -13.99 -5.92
C GLU A 155 -6.37 -14.85 -5.70
N MET A 156 -5.40 -14.70 -6.59
CA MET A 156 -4.05 -15.23 -6.35
C MET A 156 -3.42 -14.47 -5.19
N LYS A 157 -3.08 -15.17 -4.11
CA LYS A 157 -2.35 -14.62 -2.98
C LYS A 157 -0.89 -14.99 -3.09
N GLY A 158 -0.04 -14.00 -2.88
CA GLY A 158 1.40 -14.20 -2.72
C GLY A 158 1.72 -14.62 -1.28
N ILE A 159 2.81 -15.35 -1.12
CA ILE A 159 3.47 -15.59 0.17
C ILE A 159 4.93 -15.19 0.06
N PHE A 160 5.54 -14.81 1.18
CA PHE A 160 6.99 -14.65 1.23
C PHE A 160 7.66 -16.01 1.17
N GLU A 161 8.45 -16.27 0.13
CA GLU A 161 9.06 -17.58 -0.09
C GLU A 161 10.55 -17.60 0.26
N THR A 162 11.29 -16.57 -0.08
CA THR A 162 12.74 -16.56 0.10
C THR A 162 13.26 -15.16 0.39
N TYR A 163 14.33 -15.08 1.19
CA TYR A 163 15.05 -13.85 1.46
C TYR A 163 16.56 -14.07 1.29
N PHE A 164 17.24 -13.15 0.61
CA PHE A 164 18.69 -13.23 0.42
C PHE A 164 19.34 -11.89 0.09
N LEU A 165 20.63 -11.79 0.36
CA LEU A 165 21.46 -10.65 0.01
C LEU A 165 22.46 -11.02 -1.06
N ARG A 166 22.70 -10.10 -1.99
CA ARG A 166 23.72 -10.21 -3.04
C ARG A 166 24.52 -8.93 -3.15
N ASN A 167 25.77 -9.07 -3.58
CA ASN A 167 26.64 -7.95 -3.89
C ASN A 167 26.57 -7.55 -5.37
N ASN A 168 25.75 -8.24 -6.16
CA ASN A 168 25.58 -8.00 -7.58
C ASN A 168 24.10 -8.10 -7.97
N ASP A 169 23.81 -7.66 -9.15
CA ASP A 169 22.48 -7.59 -9.76
C ASP A 169 22.07 -8.83 -10.57
N LYS A 170 22.75 -9.97 -10.37
CA LYS A 170 22.54 -11.20 -11.15
C LYS A 170 21.05 -11.61 -11.29
N PHE A 171 20.24 -11.39 -10.24
CA PHE A 171 18.81 -11.72 -10.24
C PHE A 171 17.93 -10.59 -10.75
N THR A 172 18.50 -9.40 -10.91
CA THR A 172 17.79 -8.18 -11.34
C THR A 172 18.18 -7.73 -12.73
N GLN A 173 19.29 -8.26 -13.27
CA GLN A 173 19.68 -8.04 -14.65
C GLN A 173 18.56 -8.49 -15.59
N ASN A 174 18.12 -7.59 -16.47
CA ASN A 174 17.03 -7.82 -17.44
C ASN A 174 15.63 -7.98 -16.81
N SER A 175 15.47 -7.77 -15.50
CA SER A 175 14.15 -7.73 -14.90
C SER A 175 13.45 -6.44 -15.28
N LYS A 176 12.13 -6.53 -15.57
CA LYS A 176 11.31 -5.34 -15.72
C LYS A 176 11.10 -4.74 -14.34
N ILE A 177 11.40 -3.45 -14.19
CA ILE A 177 11.03 -2.69 -13.01
C ILE A 177 9.54 -2.45 -13.12
N HIS A 178 8.77 -3.00 -12.17
CA HIS A 178 7.35 -2.75 -12.16
C HIS A 178 7.05 -1.40 -11.54
N GLU A 179 7.56 -1.08 -10.39
CA GLU A 179 7.49 0.26 -9.78
C GLU A 179 7.83 0.26 -8.29
N ASN A 180 7.91 1.47 -7.73
CA ASN A 180 8.04 1.69 -6.30
C ASN A 180 6.76 1.25 -5.57
N ILE A 181 6.91 0.82 -4.34
CA ILE A 181 5.78 0.59 -3.43
C ILE A 181 5.20 1.94 -3.06
N ILE A 182 3.91 2.15 -3.34
CA ILE A 182 3.19 3.39 -3.00
C ILE A 182 2.62 3.32 -1.59
N GLY A 183 2.23 2.13 -1.16
CA GLY A 183 1.69 1.90 0.18
C GLY A 183 1.43 0.43 0.45
N ILE A 184 1.39 0.12 1.72
CA ILE A 184 1.08 -1.21 2.22
C ILE A 184 -0.16 -1.08 3.11
N TYR A 185 -1.10 -1.99 2.93
CA TYR A 185 -2.37 -1.99 3.65
C TYR A 185 -2.62 -3.39 4.20
N ARG A 186 -3.16 -3.48 5.41
CA ARG A 186 -3.65 -4.74 5.98
C ARG A 186 -5.18 -4.72 6.06
N TYR A 187 -5.79 -5.88 5.89
CA TYR A 187 -7.22 -6.03 6.16
C TYR A 187 -7.47 -5.99 7.66
N ASP A 188 -8.40 -5.15 8.10
CA ASP A 188 -8.84 -5.05 9.48
C ASP A 188 -10.25 -5.65 9.61
N GLU A 189 -10.38 -6.70 10.41
CA GLU A 189 -11.63 -7.45 10.58
C GLU A 189 -12.73 -6.62 11.29
N LYS A 190 -12.34 -5.66 12.13
CA LYS A 190 -13.30 -4.79 12.85
C LYS A 190 -13.86 -3.72 11.93
N GLU A 191 -12.97 -3.06 11.18
CA GLU A 191 -13.34 -2.01 10.23
C GLU A 191 -13.90 -2.58 8.93
N LYS A 192 -13.67 -3.88 8.63
CA LYS A 192 -14.00 -4.57 7.37
C LYS A 192 -13.43 -3.88 6.13
N GLU A 193 -12.26 -3.30 6.27
CA GLU A 193 -11.57 -2.57 5.21
C GLU A 193 -10.06 -2.70 5.31
N TYR A 194 -9.36 -2.28 4.25
CA TYR A 194 -7.90 -2.23 4.25
C TYR A 194 -7.42 -0.90 4.83
N ILE A 195 -6.69 -0.97 5.95
CA ILE A 195 -6.10 0.17 6.65
C ILE A 195 -4.58 0.24 6.38
N PRO A 196 -3.96 1.42 6.42
CA PRO A 196 -2.51 1.57 6.24
C PRO A 196 -1.74 0.71 7.22
N PHE A 197 -0.61 0.17 6.75
CA PHE A 197 0.20 -0.75 7.53
C PHE A 197 1.69 -0.52 7.30
N SER A 198 2.48 -0.67 8.35
CA SER A 198 3.94 -0.82 8.32
C SER A 198 4.37 -1.92 9.27
N PHE A 199 5.45 -2.64 8.93
CA PHE A 199 6.09 -3.58 9.86
C PHE A 199 6.87 -2.86 10.98
N ASP A 200 7.24 -1.60 10.78
CA ASP A 200 7.81 -0.74 11.81
C ASP A 200 6.69 -0.25 12.73
N GLU A 201 6.77 -0.57 14.01
CA GLU A 201 5.72 -0.30 15.00
C GLU A 201 5.44 1.21 15.14
N GLU A 202 6.47 2.02 15.22
CA GLU A 202 6.32 3.47 15.39
C GLU A 202 5.72 4.14 14.14
N LYS A 203 6.16 3.71 12.96
CA LYS A 203 5.56 4.16 11.70
C LYS A 203 4.11 3.71 11.59
N ASN A 204 3.84 2.44 11.91
CA ASN A 204 2.49 1.89 11.86
C ASN A 204 1.53 2.66 12.76
N LYS A 205 1.94 2.99 13.98
CA LYS A 205 1.16 3.80 14.92
C LYS A 205 0.85 5.18 14.36
N LYS A 206 1.82 5.86 13.76
CA LYS A 206 1.62 7.18 13.13
C LYS A 206 0.68 7.11 11.94
N LEU A 207 0.85 6.10 11.07
CA LEU A 207 -0.02 5.88 9.91
C LEU A 207 -1.48 5.65 10.33
N LEU A 208 -1.70 4.82 11.35
CA LEU A 208 -3.04 4.56 11.87
C LEU A 208 -3.65 5.79 12.52
N GLN A 209 -2.87 6.55 13.29
CA GLN A 209 -3.35 7.79 13.89
C GLN A 209 -3.81 8.79 12.82
N GLN A 210 -3.00 9.00 11.79
CA GLN A 210 -3.37 9.88 10.68
C GLN A 210 -4.62 9.38 9.96
N TYR A 211 -4.68 8.09 9.63
CA TYR A 211 -5.84 7.48 8.97
C TYR A 211 -7.14 7.68 9.75
N TYR A 212 -7.13 7.47 11.07
CA TYR A 212 -8.34 7.67 11.88
C TYR A 212 -8.72 9.13 12.03
N LEU A 213 -7.75 10.06 12.09
CA LEU A 213 -8.04 11.49 12.08
C LEU A 213 -8.72 11.90 10.77
N GLU A 214 -8.19 11.51 9.62
CA GLU A 214 -8.78 11.78 8.30
C GLU A 214 -10.19 11.17 8.18
N LYS A 215 -10.39 9.96 8.71
CA LYS A 215 -11.69 9.28 8.72
C LYS A 215 -12.73 10.02 9.58
N GLU A 216 -12.35 10.52 10.75
CA GLU A 216 -13.24 11.30 11.61
C GLU A 216 -13.58 12.67 10.99
N GLU A 217 -12.62 13.35 10.38
CA GLU A 217 -12.88 14.57 9.63
C GLU A 217 -13.85 14.34 8.48
N LEU A 218 -13.67 13.26 7.73
CA LEU A 218 -14.59 12.87 6.65
C LEU A 218 -16.01 12.61 7.17
N LYS A 219 -16.13 11.87 8.28
CA LYS A 219 -17.44 11.63 8.92
C LYS A 219 -18.13 12.95 9.35
N LYS A 220 -17.37 13.86 9.95
CA LYS A 220 -17.88 15.18 10.35
C LYS A 220 -18.41 15.95 9.15
N LEU A 221 -17.67 15.98 8.05
CA LEU A 221 -18.08 16.65 6.82
C LEU A 221 -19.32 16.04 6.19
N LEU A 222 -19.40 14.71 6.16
CA LEU A 222 -20.59 14.02 5.67
C LEU A 222 -21.82 14.37 6.51
N LYS A 223 -21.67 14.40 7.84
CA LYS A 223 -22.73 14.80 8.75
C LYS A 223 -23.19 16.24 8.52
N GLU A 224 -22.26 17.19 8.41
CA GLU A 224 -22.56 18.59 8.07
C GLU A 224 -23.26 18.73 6.72
N ARG A 225 -22.90 17.93 5.72
CA ARG A 225 -23.60 17.90 4.42
C ARG A 225 -25.05 17.43 4.53
N ILE A 226 -25.28 16.40 5.33
CA ILE A 226 -26.64 15.88 5.56
C ILE A 226 -27.49 16.94 6.29
N GLU A 227 -26.94 17.58 7.31
CA GLU A 227 -27.65 18.56 8.15
C GLU A 227 -27.90 19.89 7.43
N LYS A 228 -26.90 20.40 6.70
CA LYS A 228 -26.97 21.72 6.04
C LYS A 228 -27.43 21.67 4.57
N GLY A 229 -27.46 20.46 3.99
CA GLY A 229 -27.69 20.28 2.57
C GLY A 229 -26.46 20.68 1.73
N ILE A 230 -26.58 20.56 0.42
CA ILE A 230 -25.52 20.84 -0.55
C ILE A 230 -25.90 22.02 -1.44
N SER A 231 -24.96 22.94 -1.63
CA SER A 231 -25.06 23.99 -2.61
C SER A 231 -24.49 23.50 -3.96
N ARG A 232 -25.27 23.62 -5.03
CA ARG A 232 -24.86 23.24 -6.40
C ARG A 232 -24.40 24.46 -7.21
N GLY A 233 -23.69 24.17 -8.28
CA GLY A 233 -23.20 25.21 -9.21
C GLY A 233 -22.02 26.01 -8.68
N ASN A 234 -21.38 25.54 -7.61
CA ASN A 234 -20.13 26.12 -7.13
C ASN A 234 -18.95 25.55 -7.92
N TYR A 235 -17.93 26.36 -8.16
CA TYR A 235 -16.75 25.94 -8.92
C TYR A 235 -15.49 26.66 -8.45
N ASN A 236 -14.34 26.04 -8.72
CA ASN A 236 -13.04 26.66 -8.47
C ASN A 236 -12.80 27.74 -9.52
N ALA A 237 -12.59 28.97 -9.07
CA ALA A 237 -12.48 30.15 -9.93
C ALA A 237 -11.25 30.11 -10.87
N LEU A 238 -10.18 29.44 -10.47
CA LEU A 238 -8.94 29.33 -11.26
C LEU A 238 -8.95 28.15 -12.24
N THR A 239 -9.73 27.13 -12.01
CA THR A 239 -9.73 25.90 -12.83
C THR A 239 -11.05 25.68 -13.58
N GLY A 240 -12.13 26.33 -13.19
CA GLY A 240 -13.46 26.10 -13.71
C GLY A 240 -14.13 24.80 -13.29
N ASN A 241 -13.47 23.98 -12.49
CA ASN A 241 -13.99 22.69 -12.08
C ASN A 241 -15.12 22.84 -11.05
N GLU A 242 -16.23 22.11 -11.26
CA GLU A 242 -17.31 22.05 -10.28
C GLU A 242 -16.81 21.51 -8.94
N ILE A 243 -17.25 22.15 -7.87
CA ILE A 243 -17.03 21.69 -6.49
C ILE A 243 -18.36 21.56 -5.77
N ILE A 244 -18.44 20.62 -4.84
CA ILE A 244 -19.62 20.42 -4.01
C ILE A 244 -19.29 20.90 -2.61
N VAL A 245 -19.96 21.95 -2.17
CA VAL A 245 -19.76 22.54 -0.85
C VAL A 245 -21.05 22.44 -0.02
N PRO A 246 -20.95 22.43 1.32
CA PRO A 246 -22.11 22.60 2.18
C PRO A 246 -22.82 23.94 1.88
N ASN A 247 -24.11 24.03 2.20
CA ASN A 247 -24.84 25.29 2.07
C ASN A 247 -24.14 26.42 2.85
N HIS A 248 -24.00 27.57 2.23
CA HIS A 248 -23.29 28.74 2.76
C HIS A 248 -24.08 30.02 2.49
N LYS A 249 -23.74 31.09 3.19
CA LYS A 249 -24.46 32.38 3.09
C LYS A 249 -24.10 33.20 1.86
N SER A 250 -22.93 32.94 1.23
CA SER A 250 -22.50 33.68 0.06
C SER A 250 -23.31 33.31 -1.20
N ASN A 251 -23.70 34.29 -1.97
CA ASN A 251 -24.30 34.09 -3.29
C ASN A 251 -23.26 33.86 -4.38
N ASP A 252 -21.98 34.14 -4.12
CA ASP A 252 -20.91 33.90 -5.08
C ASP A 252 -20.61 32.40 -5.16
N LYS A 253 -20.61 31.87 -6.37
CA LYS A 253 -20.38 30.46 -6.67
C LYS A 253 -18.91 30.12 -6.89
N ARG A 254 -18.02 31.10 -6.83
CA ARG A 254 -16.59 30.98 -7.06
C ARG A 254 -15.84 30.73 -5.79
N TRP A 255 -14.92 29.78 -5.85
CA TRP A 255 -14.10 29.33 -4.73
C TRP A 255 -12.65 29.18 -5.17
N ILE A 256 -11.71 29.34 -4.25
CA ILE A 256 -10.28 29.10 -4.50
C ILE A 256 -9.75 28.20 -3.39
N ARG A 257 -8.91 27.22 -3.74
CA ARG A 257 -8.26 26.35 -2.75
C ARG A 257 -7.31 27.15 -1.86
N VAL A 258 -7.16 26.78 -0.61
CA VAL A 258 -6.20 27.41 0.33
C VAL A 258 -4.79 27.45 -0.27
N GLU A 259 -4.32 26.34 -0.83
CA GLU A 259 -3.00 26.24 -1.49
C GLU A 259 -2.84 27.22 -2.67
N GLU A 260 -3.93 27.45 -3.43
CA GLU A 260 -3.94 28.40 -4.56
C GLU A 260 -3.98 29.84 -4.06
N VAL A 261 -4.65 30.10 -2.94
CA VAL A 261 -4.67 31.41 -2.27
C VAL A 261 -3.24 31.77 -1.84
N GLU A 262 -2.55 30.87 -1.20
CA GLU A 262 -1.16 31.04 -0.78
C GLU A 262 -0.21 31.23 -1.98
N LYS A 263 -0.30 30.35 -2.97
CA LYS A 263 0.55 30.39 -4.18
C LYS A 263 0.41 31.69 -4.96
N ASN A 264 -0.77 32.30 -4.99
CA ASN A 264 -1.03 33.54 -5.70
C ASN A 264 -0.94 34.76 -4.77
N ASN A 265 -0.49 34.62 -3.52
CA ASN A 265 -0.39 35.68 -2.51
C ASN A 265 -1.71 36.47 -2.32
N ILE A 266 -2.84 35.79 -2.37
CA ILE A 266 -4.16 36.39 -2.18
C ILE A 266 -4.38 36.61 -0.69
N LYS A 267 -4.74 37.83 -0.29
CA LYS A 267 -5.03 38.14 1.12
C LYS A 267 -6.42 37.67 1.49
N VAL A 268 -6.52 37.00 2.64
CA VAL A 268 -7.78 36.61 3.28
C VAL A 268 -8.29 37.78 4.13
N ASN A 269 -9.59 38.02 4.14
CA ASN A 269 -10.22 39.02 5.00
C ASN A 269 -10.07 38.63 6.46
N GLU A 270 -10.01 39.61 7.35
CA GLU A 270 -9.84 39.36 8.79
C GLU A 270 -10.94 38.44 9.33
N ASN A 271 -10.53 37.49 10.17
CA ASN A 271 -11.39 36.49 10.83
C ASN A 271 -12.11 35.50 9.91
N GLU A 272 -11.83 35.48 8.61
CA GLU A 272 -12.39 34.49 7.71
C GLU A 272 -11.64 33.16 7.81
N LYS A 273 -12.40 32.07 7.73
CA LYS A 273 -11.87 30.69 7.76
C LYS A 273 -12.27 29.94 6.50
N PRO A 274 -11.40 29.07 6.02
CA PRO A 274 -11.73 28.25 4.87
C PRO A 274 -12.85 27.26 5.21
N MET A 275 -13.59 26.88 4.19
CA MET A 275 -14.59 25.82 4.28
C MET A 275 -13.97 24.52 3.78
N LEU A 276 -14.05 23.51 4.62
CA LEU A 276 -13.64 22.17 4.27
C LEU A 276 -14.70 21.52 3.37
N THR A 277 -14.29 20.96 2.26
CA THR A 277 -15.18 20.29 1.31
C THR A 277 -14.61 18.94 0.89
N ILE A 278 -15.44 18.12 0.28
CA ILE A 278 -15.07 16.83 -0.26
C ILE A 278 -15.05 16.93 -1.78
N LEU A 279 -13.90 16.63 -2.36
CA LEU A 279 -13.77 16.40 -3.79
C LEU A 279 -13.91 14.91 -4.05
N THR A 280 -14.78 14.58 -4.99
CA THR A 280 -14.88 13.23 -5.52
C THR A 280 -14.27 13.22 -6.91
N GLY A 281 -13.35 12.33 -7.15
CA GLY A 281 -12.74 12.14 -8.45
C GLY A 281 -12.54 10.66 -8.72
N LYS A 282 -12.05 10.34 -9.90
CA LYS A 282 -11.55 8.99 -10.19
C LYS A 282 -10.03 9.06 -10.14
N ASN A 283 -9.40 8.07 -9.52
CA ASN A 283 -7.96 7.90 -9.64
C ASN A 283 -7.60 7.41 -11.06
N GLU A 284 -6.32 7.30 -11.37
CA GLU A 284 -5.83 6.82 -12.68
C GLU A 284 -6.37 5.43 -13.06
N LYS A 285 -6.83 4.65 -12.09
CA LYS A 285 -7.46 3.33 -12.29
C LYS A 285 -8.99 3.37 -12.40
N GLY A 286 -9.59 4.57 -12.44
CA GLY A 286 -11.04 4.75 -12.53
C GLY A 286 -11.80 4.54 -11.22
N ASN A 287 -11.12 4.24 -10.11
CA ASN A 287 -11.74 4.08 -8.80
C ASN A 287 -12.11 5.43 -8.19
N LEU A 288 -13.22 5.49 -7.46
CA LEU A 288 -13.65 6.68 -6.73
C LEU A 288 -12.54 7.09 -5.74
N LYS A 289 -12.05 8.32 -5.90
CA LYS A 289 -11.15 8.97 -4.95
C LYS A 289 -11.92 10.06 -4.21
N ILE A 290 -11.94 9.98 -2.90
CA ILE A 290 -12.50 10.99 -2.01
C ILE A 290 -11.33 11.72 -1.37
N THR A 291 -11.32 13.05 -1.47
CA THR A 291 -10.26 13.88 -0.90
C THR A 291 -10.92 15.07 -0.19
N THR A 292 -10.48 15.36 1.02
CA THR A 292 -10.86 16.59 1.73
C THR A 292 -9.99 17.73 1.26
N VAL A 293 -10.57 18.88 0.98
CA VAL A 293 -9.86 20.08 0.53
C VAL A 293 -10.51 21.30 1.15
N GLU A 294 -9.70 22.26 1.54
CA GLU A 294 -10.13 23.53 2.07
C GLU A 294 -10.21 24.58 0.96
N PHE A 295 -11.31 25.35 0.99
CA PHE A 295 -11.56 26.41 0.04
C PHE A 295 -12.00 27.69 0.75
N TYR A 296 -11.59 28.82 0.21
CA TYR A 296 -12.19 30.12 0.50
C TYR A 296 -13.19 30.47 -0.61
N ASN A 297 -14.35 30.99 -0.21
CA ASN A 297 -15.25 31.68 -1.16
C ASN A 297 -14.60 33.01 -1.58
N ILE A 298 -14.83 33.43 -2.81
CA ILE A 298 -14.26 34.69 -3.32
C ILE A 298 -14.61 35.90 -2.43
N SER A 299 -15.81 35.91 -1.83
CA SER A 299 -16.23 36.95 -0.89
C SER A 299 -15.38 37.08 0.37
N GLN A 300 -14.61 36.05 0.70
CA GLN A 300 -13.71 36.01 1.85
C GLN A 300 -12.28 36.50 1.53
N LEU A 301 -12.04 36.88 0.26
CA LEU A 301 -10.71 37.16 -0.26
C LEU A 301 -10.63 38.61 -0.78
N GLN A 302 -9.42 39.19 -0.69
CA GLN A 302 -9.09 40.47 -1.31
C GLN A 302 -8.60 40.20 -2.74
N ILE A 303 -9.52 40.21 -3.70
CA ILE A 303 -9.23 39.91 -5.10
C ILE A 303 -8.76 41.17 -5.83
N THR A 304 -7.55 41.13 -6.37
CA THR A 304 -7.02 42.18 -7.24
C THR A 304 -7.47 41.96 -8.68
N LYS A 305 -7.42 43.01 -9.50
CA LYS A 305 -7.73 42.92 -10.94
C LYS A 305 -6.87 41.87 -11.67
N GLU A 306 -5.60 41.72 -11.26
CA GLU A 306 -4.68 40.73 -11.83
C GLU A 306 -5.11 39.29 -11.52
N ILE A 307 -5.61 39.05 -10.30
CA ILE A 307 -6.13 37.74 -9.92
C ILE A 307 -7.47 37.48 -10.64
N GLU A 308 -8.33 38.46 -10.72
CA GLU A 308 -9.62 38.32 -11.38
C GLU A 308 -9.49 37.99 -12.89
N GLN A 309 -8.46 38.50 -13.56
CA GLN A 309 -8.15 38.14 -14.95
C GLN A 309 -7.77 36.67 -15.15
N LYS A 310 -7.36 35.98 -14.10
CA LYS A 310 -7.05 34.53 -14.13
C LYS A 310 -8.28 33.65 -13.96
N PHE A 311 -9.44 34.22 -13.61
CA PHE A 311 -10.63 33.45 -13.39
C PHE A 311 -11.17 32.88 -14.71
N VAL A 312 -11.61 31.65 -14.63
CA VAL A 312 -12.22 30.93 -15.74
C VAL A 312 -13.68 30.59 -15.41
N PRO A 313 -14.56 30.57 -16.44
CA PRO A 313 -15.94 30.18 -16.22
C PRO A 313 -16.04 28.71 -15.76
N MET A 314 -17.17 28.38 -15.14
CA MET A 314 -17.48 27.01 -14.78
C MET A 314 -17.46 26.10 -16.01
N LYS A 315 -16.70 25.04 -15.97
CA LYS A 315 -16.70 24.02 -17.02
C LYS A 315 -18.06 23.32 -17.03
N GLN A 316 -18.78 23.39 -18.11
CA GLN A 316 -19.95 22.53 -18.29
C GLN A 316 -19.47 21.09 -18.36
N LYS A 317 -20.16 20.21 -17.64
CA LYS A 317 -19.95 18.76 -17.83
C LYS A 317 -20.30 18.51 -19.31
N GLU A 318 -19.34 18.01 -20.09
CA GLU A 318 -19.68 17.33 -21.33
C GLU A 318 -20.69 16.24 -20.90
N GLN A 319 -21.92 16.39 -21.37
CA GLN A 319 -22.93 15.38 -21.22
C GLN A 319 -22.27 14.11 -21.78
N GLU A 320 -21.99 13.12 -20.91
CA GLU A 320 -21.78 11.77 -21.39
C GLU A 320 -22.96 11.50 -22.32
N LYS A 321 -22.70 11.52 -23.62
CA LYS A 321 -23.64 11.04 -24.63
C LYS A 321 -23.86 9.58 -24.23
N THR A 322 -24.91 9.39 -23.47
CA THR A 322 -25.41 8.10 -23.07
C THR A 322 -25.59 7.28 -24.33
N VAL A 323 -25.10 6.08 -24.27
CA VAL A 323 -25.26 4.96 -25.19
C VAL A 323 -26.77 4.61 -25.33
N GLU A 324 -27.64 5.56 -25.53
CA GLU A 324 -29.06 5.39 -25.82
C GLU A 324 -29.41 5.45 -27.31
N GLU A 325 -28.50 5.96 -28.15
CA GLU A 325 -28.73 5.98 -29.59
C GLU A 325 -28.46 4.64 -30.33
N SER A 326 -28.05 3.58 -29.67
CA SER A 326 -27.80 2.28 -30.30
C SER A 326 -28.95 1.25 -30.14
N ARG A 327 -30.08 1.61 -29.55
CA ARG A 327 -31.23 0.70 -29.41
C ARG A 327 -32.37 0.89 -30.43
N ASP A 328 -32.30 1.90 -31.27
CA ASP A 328 -33.39 2.19 -32.22
C ASP A 328 -33.10 1.85 -33.68
N LYS A 329 -32.07 1.06 -33.95
CA LYS A 329 -31.85 0.53 -35.31
C LYS A 329 -31.75 -1.00 -35.29
N GLY A 330 -32.83 -1.65 -35.57
CA GLY A 330 -32.76 -2.99 -36.12
C GLY A 330 -33.52 -4.11 -35.38
N ILE A 331 -34.79 -3.99 -35.29
CA ILE A 331 -35.65 -5.20 -35.39
C ILE A 331 -36.57 -5.01 -36.57
N GLY A 332 -36.04 -5.29 -37.73
CA GLY A 332 -36.86 -5.60 -38.91
C GLY A 332 -37.12 -7.10 -38.87
N ILE A 333 -38.32 -7.45 -38.50
CA ILE A 333 -38.89 -8.78 -38.76
C ILE A 333 -39.22 -8.83 -40.24
N GLY A 334 -38.55 -9.68 -40.98
CA GLY A 334 -38.90 -10.04 -42.35
C GLY A 334 -39.27 -11.53 -42.40
N ASP A 335 -40.39 -11.78 -42.91
CA ASP A 335 -41.08 -13.05 -43.15
C ASP A 335 -40.19 -14.23 -43.60
#